data_024fa20eceab26cb6085d45f88524373
#
_entry.id   024fa20eceab26cb6085d45f88524373
#
_cell.length_a   1.000
_cell.length_b   1.000
_cell.length_c   1.000
_cell.angle_alpha   90.00
_cell.angle_beta   90.00
_cell.angle_gamma   90.00
#
_symmetry.space_group_name_H-M   'P 1'
#
loop_
_entity.id
_entity.type
_entity.pdbx_description
1 polymer ?
#
loop_
_entity_poly.entity_id
_entity_poly.type
_entity_poly.pdbx_seq_one_letter_code
_entity_poly.pdbx_strand_id
1 'polypeptide(L)'
;MRIKRFHGLLLVVIALTFALASASSASAAGLDLQTKGGISVGGQGWIPDGSTNRQIWQADISTALISPNSINGGVNRIRILVPDNYFSSPNARFPVLYLLHGGAGGSSRQWTTEGGAAGAITAGKPIITVMAEGGKVGWFTNWKNQKKGAQRWADFYETQLIPFIDQNLRTIATKQGRAIAGLSMGGYGAIRITQDRPDLFQAVASLSGALDLRNFGTQMVICEQSIEAGYGCNDSFGSTSAEWKKYDPISRGGAMFKNQNIMFLLYAGSGIHDADVLERTMGDSTSKFSKMLNTAGITNMFWMYGRPGPSVPFGCDGGHNFSCWNFALNDALPRMLPYLAQATNQNPPPPPPPPAPVGTDVVTNGGFESGQAPWTCQGNCGRDANGNSRSGAANGWVRNNTGWNNIQQTVTVTANRNYRVTGWIRTSANNTDGYFGLRTAGGQILGERKYGRFDGYTMVQFDVNSGNNTQLQVYAGLWANGDTWAQVDDISVTAL
;
A
#
# COMPACT_ATOMS: atom_id res chain seq x y z
N MET A 1 74.11 75.20 26.36
CA MET A 1 72.69 75.26 26.68
C MET A 1 71.94 74.42 25.69
N ARG A 2 71.49 73.17 26.01
CA ARG A 2 70.92 72.20 25.05
C ARG A 2 69.45 72.08 25.29
N ILE A 3 68.67 72.37 24.29
CA ILE A 3 67.22 72.17 24.27
C ILE A 3 66.92 70.75 23.73
N LYS A 4 66.29 69.92 24.55
CA LYS A 4 65.79 68.59 24.16
C LYS A 4 64.34 68.75 23.61
N ARG A 5 64.18 68.28 22.36
CA ARG A 5 62.83 68.13 21.72
C ARG A 5 62.21 66.80 22.19
N PHE A 6 61.00 66.88 22.73
CA PHE A 6 60.15 65.74 22.98
C PHE A 6 59.30 65.47 21.71
N HIS A 7 59.39 64.29 21.22
CA HIS A 7 58.45 63.80 20.20
C HIS A 7 57.32 63.06 20.87
N GLY A 8 56.12 63.57 20.76
CA GLY A 8 54.92 62.88 21.21
C GLY A 8 54.51 61.82 20.17
N LEU A 9 54.37 60.61 20.65
CA LEU A 9 53.88 59.49 19.87
C LEU A 9 52.34 59.43 20.04
N LEU A 10 51.63 59.67 18.95
CA LEU A 10 50.17 59.58 18.92
C LEU A 10 49.78 58.11 18.69
N LEU A 11 49.29 57.41 19.73
CA LEU A 11 48.74 56.05 19.61
C LEU A 11 47.32 56.18 19.07
N VAL A 12 47.09 55.76 17.81
CA VAL A 12 45.74 55.58 17.24
C VAL A 12 45.31 54.16 17.66
N VAL A 13 44.37 54.07 18.59
CA VAL A 13 43.66 52.82 18.95
C VAL A 13 42.52 52.59 17.96
N ILE A 14 42.74 51.69 16.99
CA ILE A 14 41.71 51.20 16.11
C ILE A 14 40.91 50.16 16.91
N ALA A 15 39.70 50.52 17.36
CA ALA A 15 38.77 49.58 17.92
C ALA A 15 38.14 48.76 16.78
N LEU A 16 38.63 47.49 16.58
CA LEU A 16 37.92 46.51 15.76
C LEU A 16 36.70 46.02 16.55
N THR A 17 35.52 46.51 16.22
CA THR A 17 34.24 45.91 16.63
C THR A 17 34.06 44.63 15.82
N PHE A 18 34.38 43.50 16.42
CA PHE A 18 33.89 42.21 15.94
C PHE A 18 32.37 42.16 16.14
N ALA A 19 31.61 42.36 15.08
CA ALA A 19 30.20 41.98 15.04
C ALA A 19 30.16 40.43 15.08
N LEU A 20 29.92 39.85 16.26
CA LEU A 20 29.46 38.47 16.37
C LEU A 20 28.10 38.41 15.65
N ALA A 21 28.12 38.03 14.38
CA ALA A 21 26.94 37.51 13.74
C ALA A 21 26.56 36.23 14.53
N SER A 22 25.54 36.35 15.37
CA SER A 22 24.85 35.21 15.94
C SER A 22 24.31 34.42 14.74
N ALA A 23 25.05 33.36 14.37
CA ALA A 23 24.51 32.32 13.50
C ALA A 23 23.30 31.76 14.27
N SER A 24 22.11 32.24 13.94
CA SER A 24 20.89 31.57 14.29
C SER A 24 21.06 30.14 13.76
N SER A 25 21.17 29.18 14.65
CA SER A 25 21.06 27.77 14.28
C SER A 25 19.73 27.64 13.52
N ALA A 26 19.81 27.59 12.19
CA ALA A 26 18.65 27.22 11.39
C ALA A 26 18.19 25.88 11.97
N SER A 27 17.03 25.87 12.65
CA SER A 27 16.38 24.63 13.07
C SER A 27 16.38 23.71 11.84
N ALA A 28 16.97 22.54 11.98
CA ALA A 28 16.99 21.58 10.87
C ALA A 28 15.55 21.40 10.37
N ALA A 29 15.32 21.68 9.08
CA ALA A 29 13.97 21.63 8.51
C ALA A 29 13.35 20.27 8.81
N GLY A 30 12.19 20.25 9.45
CA GLY A 30 11.45 19.03 9.77
C GLY A 30 10.61 18.55 8.59
N LEU A 31 10.16 17.29 8.63
CA LEU A 31 9.19 16.79 7.65
C LEU A 31 7.77 17.31 7.92
N ASP A 32 7.49 17.65 9.18
CA ASP A 32 6.22 18.23 9.64
C ASP A 32 4.98 17.51 9.08
N LEU A 33 4.85 16.21 9.44
CA LEU A 33 3.77 15.36 8.97
C LEU A 33 2.41 15.86 9.53
N GLN A 34 1.44 15.97 8.66
CA GLN A 34 0.10 16.43 8.97
C GLN A 34 -0.87 15.25 9.12
N THR A 35 -1.81 15.35 10.07
CA THR A 35 -2.92 14.40 10.21
C THR A 35 -3.73 14.33 8.92
N LYS A 36 -3.78 13.15 8.28
CA LYS A 36 -4.47 12.91 7.00
C LYS A 36 -4.89 11.45 6.85
N GLY A 37 -5.91 11.21 6.04
CA GLY A 37 -6.26 9.87 5.57
C GLY A 37 -6.61 8.85 6.68
N GLY A 38 -7.18 9.30 7.80
CA GLY A 38 -7.50 8.44 8.94
C GLY A 38 -6.30 8.14 9.86
N ILE A 39 -5.14 8.77 9.63
CA ILE A 39 -3.98 8.75 10.52
C ILE A 39 -3.88 10.10 11.22
N SER A 40 -3.92 10.09 12.56
CA SER A 40 -3.59 11.23 13.39
C SER A 40 -2.11 11.22 13.77
N VAL A 41 -1.45 12.36 13.68
CA VAL A 41 -0.04 12.54 14.04
C VAL A 41 0.07 13.12 15.44
N GLY A 42 0.88 12.48 16.29
CA GLY A 42 1.26 12.92 17.62
C GLY A 42 2.65 13.56 17.65
N GLY A 43 3.46 13.19 18.65
CA GLY A 43 4.84 13.66 18.75
C GLY A 43 5.68 13.26 17.55
N GLN A 44 6.42 14.23 17.01
CA GLN A 44 7.31 13.97 15.87
C GLN A 44 8.60 14.78 15.96
N GLY A 45 9.68 14.30 15.36
CA GLY A 45 10.96 14.99 15.33
C GLY A 45 12.11 14.14 14.82
N TRP A 46 13.28 14.78 14.69
CA TRP A 46 14.52 14.11 14.35
C TRP A 46 15.09 13.33 15.55
N ILE A 47 15.52 12.11 15.29
CA ILE A 47 16.29 11.29 16.22
C ILE A 47 17.56 10.79 15.52
N PRO A 48 18.65 10.51 16.26
CA PRO A 48 19.84 9.90 15.69
C PRO A 48 19.55 8.51 15.12
N ASP A 49 20.17 8.19 13.99
CA ASP A 49 20.28 6.82 13.50
C ASP A 49 21.43 6.14 14.22
N GLY A 50 21.20 5.31 15.18
CA GLY A 50 22.25 4.74 16.05
C GLY A 50 23.45 4.05 15.36
N SER A 51 23.36 3.84 14.03
CA SER A 51 24.41 3.18 13.23
C SER A 51 25.19 4.12 12.31
N THR A 52 24.71 5.35 12.08
CA THR A 52 25.32 6.34 11.18
C THR A 52 25.19 7.76 11.75
N ASN A 53 25.82 8.74 11.09
CA ASN A 53 25.62 10.17 11.41
C ASN A 53 24.31 10.75 10.81
N ARG A 54 23.45 9.91 10.23
CA ARG A 54 22.17 10.34 9.67
C ARG A 54 21.13 10.54 10.77
N GLN A 55 20.11 11.29 10.41
CA GLN A 55 18.95 11.51 11.27
C GLN A 55 17.73 10.81 10.67
N ILE A 56 16.91 10.26 11.55
CA ILE A 56 15.65 9.61 11.24
C ILE A 56 14.54 10.52 11.69
N TRP A 57 13.57 10.83 10.83
CA TRP A 57 12.34 11.44 11.29
C TRP A 57 11.46 10.38 11.93
N GLN A 58 11.13 10.57 13.19
CA GLN A 58 10.20 9.69 13.91
C GLN A 58 8.90 10.44 14.18
N ALA A 59 7.76 9.78 13.98
CA ALA A 59 6.45 10.28 14.34
C ALA A 59 5.61 9.20 15.02
N ASP A 60 4.95 9.57 16.10
CA ASP A 60 3.92 8.77 16.74
C ASP A 60 2.59 9.01 16.00
N ILE A 61 1.90 7.95 15.65
CA ILE A 61 0.66 8.02 14.90
C ILE A 61 -0.44 7.20 15.59
N SER A 62 -1.68 7.50 15.29
CA SER A 62 -2.83 6.69 15.71
C SER A 62 -3.84 6.52 14.58
N THR A 63 -4.55 5.41 14.59
CA THR A 63 -5.58 5.05 13.61
C THR A 63 -6.62 4.13 14.25
N ALA A 64 -7.85 4.19 13.80
CA ALA A 64 -8.90 3.27 14.22
C ALA A 64 -8.68 1.82 13.74
N LEU A 65 -7.79 1.61 12.76
CA LEU A 65 -7.52 0.27 12.22
C LEU A 65 -6.62 -0.60 13.10
N ILE A 66 -5.85 0.03 14.02
CA ILE A 66 -4.85 -0.65 14.83
C ILE A 66 -5.04 -0.32 16.30
N SER A 67 -5.22 -1.34 17.10
CA SER A 67 -5.26 -1.21 18.57
C SER A 67 -3.86 -0.96 19.14
N PRO A 68 -3.65 0.02 20.05
CA PRO A 68 -2.37 0.21 20.73
C PRO A 68 -1.85 -1.05 21.43
N ASN A 69 -2.73 -1.91 21.95
CA ASN A 69 -2.35 -3.17 22.61
C ASN A 69 -1.62 -4.17 21.70
N SER A 70 -1.75 -4.00 20.39
CA SER A 70 -1.08 -4.86 19.39
C SER A 70 0.36 -4.47 19.10
N ILE A 71 0.84 -3.38 19.67
CA ILE A 71 2.14 -2.78 19.38
C ILE A 71 3.04 -2.89 20.60
N ASN A 72 4.34 -3.13 20.37
CA ASN A 72 5.32 -3.09 21.43
C ASN A 72 5.42 -1.66 22.00
N GLY A 73 5.23 -1.54 23.33
CA GLY A 73 5.19 -0.23 24.00
C GLY A 73 3.92 0.58 23.76
N GLY A 74 2.92 0.04 23.04
CA GLY A 74 1.59 0.65 22.90
C GLY A 74 1.50 1.88 21.99
N VAL A 75 2.60 2.25 21.32
CA VAL A 75 2.67 3.45 20.46
C VAL A 75 2.92 3.02 19.02
N ASN A 76 1.98 3.33 18.14
CA ASN A 76 2.16 3.15 16.70
C ASN A 76 3.13 4.23 16.18
N ARG A 77 4.22 3.80 15.60
CA ARG A 77 5.33 4.69 15.25
C ARG A 77 5.79 4.47 13.83
N ILE A 78 6.06 5.56 13.13
CA ILE A 78 6.73 5.52 11.83
C ILE A 78 8.10 6.19 11.93
N ARG A 79 9.06 5.63 11.19
CA ARG A 79 10.41 6.16 11.05
C ARG A 79 10.70 6.35 9.57
N ILE A 80 11.29 7.49 9.23
CA ILE A 80 11.50 7.91 7.85
C ILE A 80 12.95 8.37 7.69
N LEU A 81 13.64 7.76 6.74
CA LEU A 81 14.91 8.25 6.21
C LEU A 81 14.63 8.94 4.89
N VAL A 82 15.10 10.17 4.73
CA VAL A 82 14.99 10.90 3.47
C VAL A 82 16.33 10.93 2.74
N PRO A 83 16.35 11.07 1.41
CA PRO A 83 17.58 11.28 0.64
C PRO A 83 18.36 12.49 1.11
N ASP A 84 19.69 12.46 0.99
CA ASP A 84 20.57 13.54 1.47
C ASP A 84 20.23 14.89 0.82
N ASN A 85 19.76 14.88 -0.41
CA ASN A 85 19.33 16.09 -1.14
C ASN A 85 17.82 16.42 -0.98
N TYR A 86 17.10 15.78 -0.07
CA TYR A 86 15.66 15.98 0.08
C TYR A 86 15.32 17.45 0.32
N PHE A 87 15.96 18.11 1.28
CA PHE A 87 15.65 19.50 1.62
C PHE A 87 16.26 20.52 0.65
N SER A 88 17.42 20.20 0.04
CA SER A 88 18.05 21.07 -0.95
C SER A 88 17.41 21.01 -2.34
N SER A 89 16.52 20.05 -2.58
CA SER A 89 15.79 19.86 -3.85
C SER A 89 14.28 19.97 -3.64
N PRO A 90 13.72 21.15 -3.34
CA PRO A 90 12.33 21.28 -2.88
C PRO A 90 11.27 20.84 -3.91
N ASN A 91 11.61 20.84 -5.19
CA ASN A 91 10.72 20.42 -6.28
C ASN A 91 10.93 18.96 -6.70
N ALA A 92 11.95 18.28 -6.17
CA ALA A 92 12.22 16.91 -6.52
C ALA A 92 11.26 15.95 -5.79
N ARG A 93 10.82 14.92 -6.51
CA ARG A 93 10.09 13.80 -5.94
C ARG A 93 10.92 12.54 -6.01
N PHE A 94 10.75 11.68 -5.04
CA PHE A 94 11.61 10.53 -4.83
C PHE A 94 10.78 9.24 -4.77
N PRO A 95 11.34 8.12 -5.25
CA PRO A 95 10.75 6.81 -4.98
C PRO A 95 10.75 6.51 -3.48
N VAL A 96 9.90 5.56 -3.07
CA VAL A 96 9.74 5.15 -1.68
C VAL A 96 10.01 3.67 -1.53
N LEU A 97 10.82 3.30 -0.54
CA LEU A 97 10.97 1.95 -0.02
C LEU A 97 10.17 1.82 1.28
N TYR A 98 9.16 0.97 1.30
CA TYR A 98 8.52 0.52 2.54
C TYR A 98 9.27 -0.69 3.07
N LEU A 99 9.81 -0.57 4.30
CA LEU A 99 10.70 -1.56 4.88
C LEU A 99 10.07 -2.15 6.15
N LEU A 100 9.65 -3.41 6.06
CA LEU A 100 8.82 -4.08 7.05
C LEU A 100 9.68 -4.86 8.04
N HIS A 101 9.36 -4.75 9.34
CA HIS A 101 10.04 -5.45 10.42
C HIS A 101 9.56 -6.90 10.60
N GLY A 102 10.28 -7.70 11.37
CA GLY A 102 9.93 -9.08 11.73
C GLY A 102 8.91 -9.19 12.87
N GLY A 103 8.57 -10.42 13.23
CA GLY A 103 7.78 -10.76 14.43
C GLY A 103 8.60 -10.77 15.71
N ALA A 104 8.13 -11.47 16.74
CA ALA A 104 8.82 -11.72 18.01
C ALA A 104 9.39 -10.45 18.66
N GLY A 105 8.53 -9.47 18.92
CA GLY A 105 8.95 -8.21 19.54
C GLY A 105 9.46 -7.15 18.55
N GLY A 106 9.39 -7.41 17.24
CA GLY A 106 9.77 -6.44 16.22
C GLY A 106 8.99 -5.13 16.29
N SER A 107 9.59 -4.09 15.78
CA SER A 107 9.03 -2.74 15.74
C SER A 107 9.63 -1.93 14.58
N SER A 108 9.10 -0.75 14.34
CA SER A 108 9.66 0.23 13.39
C SER A 108 11.15 0.55 13.62
N ARG A 109 11.72 0.13 14.75
CA ARG A 109 13.12 0.35 15.13
C ARG A 109 14.08 -0.72 14.61
N GLN A 110 13.59 -1.90 14.23
CA GLN A 110 14.44 -3.03 13.89
C GLN A 110 15.43 -2.72 12.76
N TRP A 111 15.01 -1.99 11.75
CA TRP A 111 15.86 -1.65 10.60
C TRP A 111 16.87 -0.53 10.89
N THR A 112 16.88 0.03 12.08
CA THR A 112 17.78 1.13 12.48
C THR A 112 18.54 0.82 13.78
N THR A 113 17.88 0.93 14.93
CA THR A 113 18.53 0.88 16.26
C THR A 113 18.52 -0.51 16.90
N GLU A 114 17.92 -1.52 16.27
CA GLU A 114 17.80 -2.89 16.82
C GLU A 114 18.47 -3.94 15.92
N GLY A 115 19.57 -3.58 15.23
CA GLY A 115 20.38 -4.51 14.44
C GLY A 115 20.37 -4.24 12.93
N GLY A 116 19.34 -3.57 12.40
CA GLY A 116 19.29 -3.20 11.00
C GLY A 116 20.21 -2.03 10.65
N ALA A 117 20.68 -2.01 9.42
CA ALA A 117 21.60 -1.01 8.88
C ALA A 117 20.96 -0.15 7.76
N ALA A 118 19.63 0.08 7.83
CA ALA A 118 18.92 0.83 6.79
C ALA A 118 19.52 2.22 6.54
N GLY A 119 19.95 2.91 7.60
CA GLY A 119 20.63 4.21 7.49
C GLY A 119 21.87 4.16 6.62
N ALA A 120 22.75 3.17 6.83
CA ALA A 120 23.96 2.97 6.05
C ALA A 120 23.66 2.48 4.62
N ILE A 121 22.76 1.52 4.47
CA ILE A 121 22.43 0.91 3.17
C ILE A 121 21.75 1.92 2.23
N THR A 122 20.94 2.83 2.76
CA THR A 122 20.22 3.85 1.97
C THR A 122 21.00 5.17 1.83
N ALA A 123 22.16 5.32 2.49
CA ALA A 123 22.98 6.51 2.38
C ALA A 123 23.38 6.80 0.92
N GLY A 124 23.28 8.06 0.49
CA GLY A 124 23.57 8.47 -0.88
C GLY A 124 22.59 7.95 -1.94
N LYS A 125 21.53 7.24 -1.56
CA LYS A 125 20.53 6.76 -2.50
C LYS A 125 19.35 7.73 -2.62
N PRO A 126 18.83 7.98 -3.83
CA PRO A 126 17.72 8.91 -4.06
C PRO A 126 16.36 8.27 -3.73
N ILE A 127 16.18 7.76 -2.51
CA ILE A 127 15.00 7.02 -2.09
C ILE A 127 14.57 7.42 -0.67
N ILE A 128 13.28 7.66 -0.48
CA ILE A 128 12.66 7.79 0.85
C ILE A 128 12.48 6.38 1.41
N THR A 129 12.86 6.14 2.66
CA THR A 129 12.64 4.84 3.31
C THR A 129 11.69 5.00 4.48
N VAL A 130 10.59 4.26 4.46
CA VAL A 130 9.52 4.29 5.46
C VAL A 130 9.50 2.98 6.23
N MET A 131 9.70 3.05 7.53
CA MET A 131 9.67 1.93 8.47
C MET A 131 8.52 2.17 9.46
N ALA A 132 7.42 1.44 9.31
CA ALA A 132 6.25 1.57 10.15
C ALA A 132 6.00 0.30 10.97
N GLU A 133 5.18 0.42 11.99
CA GLU A 133 4.77 -0.73 12.80
C GLU A 133 3.98 -1.76 11.98
N GLY A 134 4.20 -3.03 12.29
CA GLY A 134 3.43 -4.17 11.81
C GLY A 134 2.88 -5.01 12.95
N GLY A 135 2.91 -4.46 14.19
CA GLY A 135 2.48 -5.11 15.40
C GLY A 135 3.44 -6.17 15.94
N LYS A 136 3.23 -6.59 17.18
CA LYS A 136 4.02 -7.65 17.82
C LYS A 136 4.07 -8.92 16.96
N VAL A 137 2.92 -9.30 16.43
CA VAL A 137 2.69 -10.46 15.56
C VAL A 137 1.56 -10.16 14.56
N GLY A 138 1.53 -8.93 14.00
CA GLY A 138 0.42 -8.45 13.18
C GLY A 138 0.35 -9.07 11.79
N TRP A 139 1.44 -9.69 11.33
CA TRP A 139 1.52 -10.42 10.06
C TRP A 139 1.10 -9.59 8.84
N PHE A 140 1.08 -8.26 8.95
CA PHE A 140 0.71 -7.34 7.87
C PHE A 140 -0.58 -7.76 7.14
N THR A 141 -1.53 -8.34 7.88
CA THR A 141 -2.82 -8.83 7.37
C THR A 141 -3.97 -8.42 8.28
N ASN A 142 -5.19 -8.47 7.77
CA ASN A 142 -6.36 -8.26 8.61
C ASN A 142 -6.66 -9.57 9.36
N TRP A 143 -6.59 -9.52 10.68
CA TRP A 143 -6.77 -10.70 11.51
C TRP A 143 -8.18 -11.26 11.44
N LYS A 144 -8.29 -12.56 11.51
CA LYS A 144 -9.57 -13.26 11.59
C LYS A 144 -10.31 -12.95 12.89
N ASN A 145 -9.61 -12.91 14.02
CA ASN A 145 -10.15 -12.60 15.34
C ASN A 145 -9.64 -11.27 15.85
N GLN A 146 -10.54 -10.30 16.04
CA GLN A 146 -10.22 -8.96 16.51
C GLN A 146 -10.81 -8.64 17.90
N LYS A 147 -11.15 -9.67 18.69
CA LYS A 147 -11.76 -9.49 20.02
C LYS A 147 -10.87 -8.74 21.02
N LYS A 148 -9.55 -8.76 20.82
CA LYS A 148 -8.56 -8.03 21.64
C LYS A 148 -8.21 -6.66 21.08
N GLY A 149 -9.00 -6.12 20.18
CA GLY A 149 -8.81 -4.82 19.53
C GLY A 149 -8.54 -4.94 18.03
N ALA A 150 -8.64 -3.83 17.34
CA ALA A 150 -8.46 -3.78 15.90
C ALA A 150 -7.05 -4.22 15.47
N GLN A 151 -6.99 -5.12 14.50
CA GLN A 151 -5.79 -5.74 13.92
C GLN A 151 -5.92 -5.76 12.39
N ARG A 152 -6.20 -4.60 11.79
CA ARG A 152 -6.42 -4.45 10.35
C ARG A 152 -5.14 -3.94 9.67
N TRP A 153 -4.07 -4.73 9.77
CA TRP A 153 -2.75 -4.32 9.31
C TRP A 153 -2.65 -4.19 7.78
N ALA A 154 -3.31 -5.06 7.01
CA ALA A 154 -3.35 -4.92 5.56
C ALA A 154 -4.04 -3.61 5.16
N ASP A 155 -5.23 -3.35 5.69
CA ASP A 155 -5.95 -2.10 5.44
C ASP A 155 -5.15 -0.88 5.87
N PHE A 156 -4.46 -0.95 7.02
CA PHE A 156 -3.61 0.14 7.49
C PHE A 156 -2.53 0.49 6.46
N TYR A 157 -1.80 -0.50 5.95
CA TYR A 157 -0.76 -0.25 4.94
C TYR A 157 -1.35 0.21 3.61
N GLU A 158 -2.35 -0.51 3.11
CA GLU A 158 -2.88 -0.33 1.77
C GLU A 158 -3.75 0.93 1.62
N THR A 159 -4.54 1.24 2.65
CA THR A 159 -5.56 2.29 2.55
C THR A 159 -5.25 3.55 3.33
N GLN A 160 -4.34 3.48 4.30
CA GLN A 160 -3.99 4.65 5.12
C GLN A 160 -2.51 5.03 5.03
N LEU A 161 -1.57 4.15 5.36
CA LEU A 161 -0.15 4.49 5.46
C LEU A 161 0.44 4.95 4.12
N ILE A 162 0.24 4.19 3.04
CA ILE A 162 0.79 4.56 1.73
C ILE A 162 0.23 5.90 1.25
N PRO A 163 -1.10 6.13 1.23
CA PRO A 163 -1.65 7.44 0.90
C PRO A 163 -1.21 8.57 1.85
N PHE A 164 -1.07 8.29 3.14
CA PHE A 164 -0.58 9.26 4.12
C PHE A 164 0.85 9.73 3.81
N ILE A 165 1.73 8.79 3.48
CA ILE A 165 3.12 9.10 3.07
C ILE A 165 3.13 9.93 1.80
N ASP A 166 2.33 9.58 0.79
CA ASP A 166 2.25 10.32 -0.47
C ASP A 166 1.70 11.75 -0.30
N GLN A 167 0.79 11.95 0.65
CA GLN A 167 0.21 13.26 0.94
C GLN A 167 1.09 14.15 1.82
N ASN A 168 2.03 13.60 2.53
CA ASN A 168 2.92 14.31 3.45
C ASN A 168 4.33 14.51 2.90
N LEU A 169 4.80 13.63 2.00
CA LEU A 169 6.17 13.67 1.48
C LEU A 169 6.18 13.85 -0.03
N ARG A 170 7.31 14.30 -0.54
CA ARG A 170 7.53 14.43 -1.98
C ARG A 170 7.87 13.07 -2.60
N THR A 171 6.89 12.20 -2.68
CA THR A 171 6.99 10.87 -3.27
C THR A 171 6.67 10.87 -4.75
N ILE A 172 7.16 9.89 -5.49
CA ILE A 172 6.61 9.49 -6.79
C ILE A 172 5.45 8.54 -6.50
N ALA A 173 4.24 9.11 -6.35
CA ALA A 173 3.04 8.46 -5.84
C ALA A 173 2.38 7.51 -6.85
N THR A 174 3.18 6.73 -7.58
CA THR A 174 2.73 5.73 -8.55
C THR A 174 3.37 4.38 -8.23
N LYS A 175 2.90 3.30 -8.86
CA LYS A 175 3.51 1.96 -8.76
C LYS A 175 5.01 2.01 -9.04
N GLN A 176 5.40 2.72 -10.10
CA GLN A 176 6.80 2.83 -10.53
C GLN A 176 7.67 3.56 -9.50
N GLY A 177 7.07 4.35 -8.62
CA GLY A 177 7.77 5.03 -7.53
C GLY A 177 7.85 4.24 -6.23
N ARG A 178 7.35 3.01 -6.15
CA ARG A 178 7.29 2.28 -4.88
C ARG A 178 7.95 0.93 -4.92
N ALA A 179 8.74 0.65 -3.88
CA ALA A 179 9.25 -0.66 -3.55
C ALA A 179 8.82 -1.05 -2.13
N ILE A 180 8.74 -2.35 -1.89
CA ILE A 180 8.48 -2.92 -0.57
C ILE A 180 9.48 -4.03 -0.29
N ALA A 181 10.03 -4.05 0.92
CA ALA A 181 10.90 -5.12 1.38
C ALA A 181 10.61 -5.43 2.85
N GLY A 182 10.97 -6.61 3.30
CA GLY A 182 10.83 -6.93 4.71
C GLY A 182 11.52 -8.23 5.08
N LEU A 183 11.78 -8.39 6.40
CA LEU A 183 12.41 -9.57 6.97
C LEU A 183 11.39 -10.45 7.69
N SER A 184 11.54 -11.77 7.62
CA SER A 184 10.73 -12.72 8.40
C SER A 184 9.21 -12.50 8.23
N MET A 185 8.48 -12.16 9.29
CA MET A 185 7.09 -11.70 9.24
C MET A 185 6.90 -10.55 8.22
N GLY A 186 7.85 -9.61 8.14
CA GLY A 186 7.82 -8.52 7.15
C GLY A 186 8.10 -9.02 5.73
N GLY A 187 8.89 -10.05 5.55
CA GLY A 187 9.09 -10.72 4.26
C GLY A 187 7.80 -11.36 3.74
N TYR A 188 7.04 -12.00 4.63
CA TYR A 188 5.67 -12.42 4.36
C TYR A 188 4.78 -11.22 4.00
N GLY A 189 4.82 -10.16 4.81
CA GLY A 189 4.03 -8.95 4.62
C GLY A 189 4.27 -8.29 3.26
N ALA A 190 5.52 -8.19 2.83
CA ALA A 190 5.88 -7.61 1.54
C ALA A 190 5.24 -8.38 0.37
N ILE A 191 5.28 -9.72 0.41
CA ILE A 191 4.63 -10.57 -0.59
C ILE A 191 3.11 -10.47 -0.48
N ARG A 192 2.56 -10.55 0.76
CA ARG A 192 1.12 -10.60 1.00
C ARG A 192 0.41 -9.32 0.56
N ILE A 193 0.94 -8.15 0.93
CA ILE A 193 0.39 -6.85 0.50
C ILE A 193 0.47 -6.73 -1.03
N THR A 194 1.57 -7.19 -1.64
CA THR A 194 1.68 -7.17 -3.11
C THR A 194 0.71 -8.14 -3.79
N GLN A 195 0.37 -9.27 -3.15
CA GLN A 195 -0.68 -10.16 -3.67
C GLN A 195 -2.08 -9.55 -3.59
N ASP A 196 -2.35 -8.75 -2.56
CA ASP A 196 -3.62 -8.03 -2.43
C ASP A 196 -3.68 -6.83 -3.37
N ARG A 197 -2.56 -6.13 -3.51
CA ARG A 197 -2.44 -4.89 -4.27
C ARG A 197 -1.24 -4.90 -5.23
N PRO A 198 -1.30 -5.68 -6.32
CA PRO A 198 -0.22 -5.77 -7.31
C PRO A 198 -0.01 -4.46 -8.10
N ASP A 199 -0.92 -3.50 -7.92
CA ASP A 199 -0.86 -2.14 -8.48
C ASP A 199 -0.01 -1.17 -7.65
N LEU A 200 0.41 -1.52 -6.43
CA LEU A 200 1.09 -0.59 -5.54
C LEU A 200 2.61 -0.53 -5.73
N PHE A 201 3.25 -1.67 -6.05
CA PHE A 201 4.71 -1.78 -6.02
C PHE A 201 5.30 -2.26 -7.34
N GLN A 202 6.40 -1.62 -7.75
CA GLN A 202 7.21 -2.00 -8.91
C GLN A 202 8.26 -3.05 -8.56
N ALA A 203 8.74 -3.06 -7.31
CA ALA A 203 9.75 -3.99 -6.84
C ALA A 203 9.42 -4.48 -5.42
N VAL A 204 9.66 -5.77 -5.18
CA VAL A 204 9.36 -6.46 -3.93
C VAL A 204 10.55 -7.31 -3.51
N ALA A 205 10.98 -7.22 -2.26
CA ALA A 205 11.95 -8.15 -1.69
C ALA A 205 11.42 -8.84 -0.42
N SER A 206 11.57 -10.14 -0.37
CA SER A 206 11.30 -10.95 0.82
C SER A 206 12.61 -11.55 1.34
N LEU A 207 12.94 -11.23 2.58
CA LEU A 207 14.16 -11.66 3.25
C LEU A 207 13.76 -12.65 4.35
N SER A 208 14.06 -13.92 4.16
CA SER A 208 13.69 -15.02 5.07
C SER A 208 12.18 -15.02 5.42
N GLY A 209 11.32 -14.74 4.40
CA GLY A 209 9.87 -14.59 4.61
C GLY A 209 9.16 -15.91 4.88
N ALA A 210 8.15 -15.90 5.76
CA ALA A 210 7.29 -17.03 6.02
C ALA A 210 6.25 -17.24 4.89
N LEU A 211 6.68 -17.77 3.73
CA LEU A 211 5.87 -17.78 2.51
C LEU A 211 5.03 -19.07 2.34
N ASP A 212 5.23 -20.08 3.20
CA ASP A 212 4.42 -21.31 3.30
C ASP A 212 3.79 -21.40 4.70
N LEU A 213 2.65 -20.73 4.89
CA LEU A 213 1.92 -20.74 6.17
C LEU A 213 1.28 -22.10 6.48
N ARG A 214 1.26 -23.01 5.54
CA ARG A 214 0.72 -24.36 5.71
C ARG A 214 1.78 -25.35 6.17
N ASN A 215 3.04 -24.96 6.17
CA ASN A 215 4.10 -25.75 6.76
C ASN A 215 3.92 -25.82 8.27
N PHE A 216 4.03 -27.03 8.85
CA PHE A 216 3.82 -27.26 10.28
C PHE A 216 4.79 -26.45 11.15
N GLY A 217 6.08 -26.38 10.76
CA GLY A 217 7.08 -25.59 11.48
C GLY A 217 6.74 -24.10 11.49
N THR A 218 6.29 -23.55 10.35
CA THR A 218 5.82 -22.17 10.28
C THR A 218 4.62 -21.91 11.18
N GLN A 219 3.64 -22.85 11.22
CA GLN A 219 2.48 -22.73 12.10
C GLN A 219 2.85 -22.77 13.59
N MET A 220 3.80 -23.60 13.95
CA MET A 220 4.31 -23.67 15.34
C MET A 220 4.95 -22.35 15.76
N VAL A 221 5.81 -21.77 14.93
CA VAL A 221 6.43 -20.46 15.20
C VAL A 221 5.38 -19.35 15.33
N ILE A 222 4.38 -19.34 14.45
CA ILE A 222 3.28 -18.35 14.51
C ILE A 222 2.48 -18.50 15.81
N CYS A 223 2.20 -19.74 16.21
CA CYS A 223 1.48 -20.02 17.45
C CYS A 223 2.27 -19.57 18.68
N GLU A 224 3.53 -19.96 18.78
CA GLU A 224 4.43 -19.59 19.88
C GLU A 224 4.52 -18.07 20.03
N GLN A 225 4.88 -17.35 18.96
CA GLN A 225 4.96 -15.89 18.99
C GLN A 225 3.62 -15.22 19.32
N SER A 226 2.49 -15.80 18.87
CA SER A 226 1.15 -15.29 19.21
C SER A 226 0.87 -15.42 20.72
N ILE A 227 1.20 -16.57 21.32
CA ILE A 227 1.04 -16.80 22.76
C ILE A 227 1.92 -15.84 23.57
N GLU A 228 3.21 -15.68 23.21
CA GLU A 228 4.13 -14.75 23.84
C GLU A 228 3.64 -13.30 23.77
N ALA A 229 3.01 -12.92 22.66
CA ALA A 229 2.41 -11.61 22.48
C ALA A 229 1.05 -11.44 23.20
N GLY A 230 0.55 -12.48 23.86
CA GLY A 230 -0.72 -12.49 24.60
C GLY A 230 -1.96 -12.78 23.75
N TYR A 231 -1.80 -13.45 22.60
CA TYR A 231 -2.88 -13.83 21.68
C TYR A 231 -3.05 -15.34 21.58
N GLY A 232 -4.10 -15.78 20.91
CA GLY A 232 -4.30 -17.20 20.58
C GLY A 232 -3.60 -17.57 19.26
N CYS A 233 -3.21 -18.85 19.14
CA CYS A 233 -2.58 -19.38 17.91
C CYS A 233 -3.41 -19.16 16.64
N ASN A 234 -4.72 -19.06 16.79
CA ASN A 234 -5.68 -18.96 15.68
C ASN A 234 -6.21 -17.55 15.45
N ASP A 235 -5.73 -16.56 16.21
CA ASP A 235 -6.30 -15.21 16.14
C ASP A 235 -5.98 -14.52 14.81
N SER A 236 -4.79 -14.70 14.27
CA SER A 236 -4.37 -14.06 13.02
C SER A 236 -5.05 -14.66 11.79
N PHE A 237 -4.96 -15.97 11.62
CA PHE A 237 -5.30 -16.65 10.36
C PHE A 237 -6.52 -17.57 10.45
N GLY A 238 -7.10 -17.78 11.64
CA GLY A 238 -8.20 -18.70 11.89
C GLY A 238 -7.75 -20.08 12.33
N SER A 239 -8.71 -21.01 12.51
CA SER A 239 -8.50 -22.35 13.08
C SER A 239 -8.54 -23.48 12.05
N THR A 240 -8.92 -23.20 10.82
CA THR A 240 -9.09 -24.22 9.77
C THR A 240 -8.07 -24.08 8.65
N SER A 241 -7.70 -25.20 8.03
CA SER A 241 -6.82 -25.20 6.86
C SER A 241 -7.36 -24.32 5.71
N ALA A 242 -8.68 -24.24 5.55
CA ALA A 242 -9.31 -23.40 4.54
C ALA A 242 -9.14 -21.90 4.82
N GLU A 243 -9.13 -21.49 6.08
CA GLU A 243 -8.84 -20.11 6.49
C GLU A 243 -7.38 -19.76 6.25
N TRP A 244 -6.45 -20.59 6.73
CA TRP A 244 -5.02 -20.38 6.49
C TRP A 244 -4.67 -20.27 5.02
N LYS A 245 -5.33 -21.05 4.16
CA LYS A 245 -5.14 -21.02 2.69
C LYS A 245 -5.39 -19.64 2.07
N LYS A 246 -6.28 -18.83 2.66
CA LYS A 246 -6.58 -17.47 2.18
C LYS A 246 -5.44 -16.50 2.42
N TYR A 247 -4.60 -16.78 3.39
CA TYR A 247 -3.47 -15.94 3.78
C TYR A 247 -2.13 -16.47 3.27
N ASP A 248 -2.07 -17.75 2.90
CA ASP A 248 -0.85 -18.43 2.48
C ASP A 248 -0.39 -18.02 1.08
N PRO A 249 0.78 -17.37 0.93
CA PRO A 249 1.26 -16.87 -0.36
C PRO A 249 1.33 -17.95 -1.45
N ILE A 250 1.78 -19.15 -1.12
CA ILE A 250 1.88 -20.27 -2.08
C ILE A 250 0.50 -20.71 -2.54
N SER A 251 -0.44 -20.90 -1.62
CA SER A 251 -1.81 -21.32 -1.96
C SER A 251 -2.57 -20.29 -2.78
N ARG A 252 -2.28 -19.01 -2.58
CA ARG A 252 -2.87 -17.92 -3.38
C ARG A 252 -2.34 -17.89 -4.81
N GLY A 253 -1.13 -18.40 -4.99
CA GLY A 253 -0.51 -18.48 -6.32
C GLY A 253 0.00 -17.14 -6.85
N GLY A 254 0.35 -17.14 -8.13
CA GLY A 254 0.95 -15.98 -8.83
C GLY A 254 0.06 -15.33 -9.89
N ALA A 255 -1.19 -15.76 -10.05
CA ALA A 255 -2.03 -15.31 -11.17
C ALA A 255 -2.27 -13.78 -11.16
N MET A 256 -2.35 -13.15 -9.96
CA MET A 256 -2.52 -11.70 -9.81
C MET A 256 -1.32 -10.90 -10.30
N PHE A 257 -0.16 -11.51 -10.45
CA PHE A 257 1.06 -10.84 -10.90
C PHE A 257 1.24 -10.83 -12.42
N LYS A 258 0.41 -11.60 -13.14
CA LYS A 258 0.50 -11.64 -14.62
C LYS A 258 0.31 -10.23 -15.18
N ASN A 259 1.20 -9.84 -16.09
CA ASN A 259 1.20 -8.52 -16.75
C ASN A 259 1.42 -7.33 -15.80
N GLN A 260 1.86 -7.58 -14.56
CA GLN A 260 2.09 -6.51 -13.58
C GLN A 260 3.49 -5.91 -13.64
N ASN A 261 4.44 -6.56 -14.32
CA ASN A 261 5.84 -6.12 -14.44
C ASN A 261 6.46 -5.77 -13.06
N ILE A 262 6.32 -6.69 -12.10
CA ILE A 262 6.88 -6.53 -10.75
C ILE A 262 8.21 -7.29 -10.69
N MET A 263 9.26 -6.62 -10.16
CA MET A 263 10.52 -7.29 -9.82
C MET A 263 10.37 -8.02 -8.48
N PHE A 264 10.62 -9.33 -8.47
CA PHE A 264 10.65 -10.14 -7.26
C PHE A 264 12.09 -10.54 -6.90
N LEU A 265 12.51 -10.17 -5.70
CA LEU A 265 13.80 -10.51 -5.12
C LEU A 265 13.56 -11.33 -3.84
N LEU A 266 14.00 -12.57 -3.84
CA LEU A 266 13.73 -13.52 -2.77
C LEU A 266 15.07 -13.95 -2.16
N TYR A 267 15.20 -13.78 -0.86
CA TYR A 267 16.42 -14.10 -0.12
C TYR A 267 16.09 -14.97 1.08
N ALA A 268 16.89 -15.98 1.34
CA ALA A 268 16.82 -16.76 2.56
C ALA A 268 18.16 -17.45 2.83
N GLY A 269 18.45 -17.72 4.07
CA GLY A 269 19.58 -18.55 4.46
C GLY A 269 19.26 -20.04 4.38
N SER A 270 20.29 -20.86 4.34
CA SER A 270 20.16 -22.31 4.34
C SER A 270 19.94 -22.90 5.75
N GLY A 271 20.21 -22.11 6.82
CA GLY A 271 20.16 -22.55 8.21
C GLY A 271 21.13 -23.70 8.52
N ILE A 272 22.15 -23.93 7.68
CA ILE A 272 23.03 -25.11 7.80
C ILE A 272 24.03 -24.98 8.94
N HIS A 273 24.47 -23.75 9.24
CA HIS A 273 25.61 -23.55 10.13
C HIS A 273 25.30 -23.74 11.61
N ASP A 274 24.13 -23.34 12.09
CA ASP A 274 23.82 -23.28 13.52
C ASP A 274 22.61 -24.13 13.93
N ALA A 275 22.29 -25.15 13.16
CA ALA A 275 21.04 -25.91 13.36
C ALA A 275 19.81 -24.98 13.40
N ASP A 276 19.87 -23.84 12.71
CA ASP A 276 18.78 -22.86 12.64
C ASP A 276 17.59 -23.43 11.85
N VAL A 277 16.74 -24.13 12.61
CA VAL A 277 15.52 -24.77 12.08
C VAL A 277 14.57 -23.73 11.50
N LEU A 278 14.53 -22.54 12.10
CA LEU A 278 13.68 -21.46 11.62
C LEU A 278 14.12 -21.01 10.24
N GLU A 279 15.40 -20.70 10.06
CA GLU A 279 15.90 -20.22 8.76
C GLU A 279 15.80 -21.30 7.67
N ARG A 280 16.04 -22.58 8.00
CA ARG A 280 15.79 -23.68 7.05
C ARG A 280 14.34 -23.72 6.59
N THR A 281 13.40 -23.56 7.53
CA THR A 281 11.96 -23.51 7.23
C THR A 281 11.63 -22.33 6.32
N MET A 282 12.22 -21.15 6.58
CA MET A 282 12.06 -19.95 5.74
C MET A 282 12.68 -20.15 4.35
N GLY A 283 13.86 -20.77 4.29
CA GLY A 283 14.54 -21.13 3.04
C GLY A 283 13.70 -22.05 2.16
N ASP A 284 13.14 -23.12 2.76
CA ASP A 284 12.26 -24.06 2.07
C ASP A 284 10.99 -23.36 1.56
N SER A 285 10.36 -22.51 2.38
CA SER A 285 9.17 -21.77 2.00
C SER A 285 9.45 -20.78 0.87
N THR A 286 10.58 -20.09 0.92
CA THR A 286 11.02 -19.15 -0.12
C THR A 286 11.31 -19.88 -1.44
N SER A 287 11.98 -21.04 -1.37
CA SER A 287 12.24 -21.90 -2.54
C SER A 287 10.93 -22.36 -3.20
N LYS A 288 9.96 -22.82 -2.41
CA LYS A 288 8.63 -23.23 -2.91
C LYS A 288 7.89 -22.06 -3.56
N PHE A 289 7.94 -20.89 -2.95
CA PHE A 289 7.32 -19.69 -3.50
C PHE A 289 7.96 -19.25 -4.81
N SER A 290 9.31 -19.28 -4.91
CA SER A 290 10.04 -19.02 -6.17
C SER A 290 9.62 -19.99 -7.26
N LYS A 291 9.52 -21.30 -6.96
CA LYS A 291 9.04 -22.31 -7.91
C LYS A 291 7.60 -22.04 -8.36
N MET A 292 6.74 -21.62 -7.44
CA MET A 292 5.35 -21.26 -7.76
C MET A 292 5.30 -20.07 -8.72
N LEU A 293 6.10 -19.02 -8.49
CA LEU A 293 6.21 -17.88 -9.40
C LEU A 293 6.69 -18.31 -10.79
N ASN A 294 7.73 -19.14 -10.86
CA ASN A 294 8.25 -19.67 -12.14
C ASN A 294 7.18 -20.48 -12.90
N THR A 295 6.42 -21.33 -12.19
CA THR A 295 5.29 -22.10 -12.76
C THR A 295 4.18 -21.17 -13.28
N ALA A 296 3.98 -20.02 -12.65
CA ALA A 296 3.03 -19.01 -13.10
C ALA A 296 3.57 -18.12 -14.24
N GLY A 297 4.81 -18.32 -14.68
CA GLY A 297 5.48 -17.52 -15.70
C GLY A 297 5.96 -16.16 -15.18
N ILE A 298 6.16 -16.01 -13.88
CA ILE A 298 6.61 -14.78 -13.23
C ILE A 298 8.12 -14.87 -12.94
N THR A 299 8.87 -14.00 -13.59
CA THR A 299 10.32 -13.90 -13.38
C THR A 299 10.60 -13.43 -11.94
N ASN A 300 11.53 -14.14 -11.29
CA ASN A 300 11.99 -13.76 -9.95
C ASN A 300 13.47 -14.13 -9.80
N MET A 301 14.16 -13.45 -8.88
CA MET A 301 15.48 -13.83 -8.42
C MET A 301 15.33 -14.48 -7.06
N PHE A 302 15.87 -15.68 -6.89
CA PHE A 302 15.96 -16.33 -5.60
C PHE A 302 17.42 -16.59 -5.27
N TRP A 303 17.89 -16.07 -4.11
CA TRP A 303 19.21 -16.30 -3.58
C TRP A 303 19.13 -16.97 -2.22
N MET A 304 19.54 -18.22 -2.16
CA MET A 304 19.76 -18.93 -0.91
C MET A 304 21.24 -18.80 -0.52
N TYR A 305 21.52 -17.99 0.50
CA TYR A 305 22.84 -17.85 1.08
C TYR A 305 23.05 -18.91 2.16
N GLY A 306 24.13 -19.66 2.09
CA GLY A 306 24.23 -20.88 2.86
C GLY A 306 25.49 -21.11 3.65
N ARG A 307 26.56 -20.45 3.37
CA ARG A 307 27.81 -20.66 4.12
C ARG A 307 28.53 -19.35 4.35
N PRO A 308 29.00 -19.10 5.59
CA PRO A 308 29.84 -17.96 5.83
C PRO A 308 31.12 -18.09 5.01
N GLY A 309 31.47 -17.02 4.34
CA GLY A 309 32.74 -16.84 3.69
C GLY A 309 33.34 -15.52 4.16
N PRO A 310 34.66 -15.40 4.21
CA PRO A 310 35.33 -14.18 4.66
C PRO A 310 35.01 -12.94 3.83
N SER A 311 34.30 -13.11 2.74
CA SER A 311 33.94 -12.04 1.80
C SER A 311 32.43 -11.71 1.74
N VAL A 312 31.59 -12.30 2.62
CA VAL A 312 30.15 -11.95 2.66
C VAL A 312 29.98 -10.64 3.42
N PRO A 313 29.50 -9.58 2.78
CA PRO A 313 29.25 -8.30 3.45
C PRO A 313 28.36 -8.50 4.68
N PHE A 314 28.55 -7.66 5.72
CA PHE A 314 27.82 -7.72 6.99
C PHE A 314 28.03 -9.00 7.81
N GLY A 315 28.95 -9.92 7.41
CA GLY A 315 29.22 -11.15 8.15
C GLY A 315 28.05 -12.13 8.20
N CYS A 316 27.23 -12.21 7.13
CA CYS A 316 26.11 -13.15 7.07
C CYS A 316 26.60 -14.60 7.19
N ASP A 317 26.05 -15.32 8.17
CA ASP A 317 26.34 -16.71 8.49
C ASP A 317 25.35 -17.72 7.89
N GLY A 318 24.33 -17.23 7.19
CA GLY A 318 23.24 -18.04 6.63
C GLY A 318 22.09 -18.30 7.59
N GLY A 319 22.06 -17.61 8.74
CA GLY A 319 21.02 -17.73 9.77
C GLY A 319 19.92 -16.69 9.70
N HIS A 320 18.94 -16.81 10.61
CA HIS A 320 17.77 -15.91 10.74
C HIS A 320 18.13 -14.68 11.57
N ASN A 321 18.98 -13.80 11.04
CA ASN A 321 19.55 -12.68 11.79
C ASN A 321 19.84 -11.44 10.92
N PHE A 322 20.14 -10.32 11.60
CA PHE A 322 20.38 -9.04 10.93
C PHE A 322 21.63 -9.00 10.06
N SER A 323 22.67 -9.79 10.33
CA SER A 323 23.84 -9.83 9.46
C SER A 323 23.43 -10.29 8.05
N CYS A 324 22.55 -11.28 7.96
CA CYS A 324 22.04 -11.79 6.70
C CYS A 324 20.97 -10.88 6.06
N TRP A 325 20.09 -10.29 6.85
CA TRP A 325 19.07 -9.37 6.30
C TRP A 325 19.67 -8.04 5.82
N ASN A 326 20.69 -7.52 6.50
CA ASN A 326 21.45 -6.36 6.03
C ASN A 326 22.18 -6.66 4.72
N PHE A 327 22.81 -7.85 4.62
CA PHE A 327 23.38 -8.33 3.37
C PHE A 327 22.34 -8.38 2.25
N ALA A 328 21.18 -9.01 2.51
CA ALA A 328 20.12 -9.15 1.53
C ALA A 328 19.55 -7.79 1.08
N LEU A 329 19.33 -6.86 2.02
CA LEU A 329 18.84 -5.52 1.69
C LEU A 329 19.89 -4.71 0.90
N ASN A 330 21.19 -4.85 1.27
CA ASN A 330 22.28 -4.19 0.56
C ASN A 330 22.47 -4.70 -0.87
N ASP A 331 22.11 -5.96 -1.16
CA ASP A 331 22.08 -6.50 -2.52
C ASP A 331 20.78 -6.14 -3.24
N ALA A 332 19.63 -6.18 -2.56
CA ALA A 332 18.32 -5.93 -3.16
C ALA A 332 18.14 -4.49 -3.61
N LEU A 333 18.53 -3.52 -2.78
CA LEU A 333 18.27 -2.11 -3.06
C LEU A 333 18.91 -1.59 -4.35
N PRO A 334 20.20 -1.86 -4.65
CA PRO A 334 20.78 -1.48 -5.95
C PRO A 334 20.13 -2.13 -7.15
N ARG A 335 19.53 -3.32 -6.99
CA ARG A 335 18.77 -3.99 -8.05
C ARG A 335 17.40 -3.36 -8.27
N MET A 336 16.74 -2.91 -7.19
CA MET A 336 15.42 -2.27 -7.25
C MET A 336 15.49 -0.87 -7.86
N LEU A 337 16.49 -0.07 -7.48
CA LEU A 337 16.58 1.34 -7.85
C LEU A 337 16.48 1.60 -9.36
N PRO A 338 17.10 0.83 -10.28
CA PRO A 338 16.96 1.02 -11.72
C PRO A 338 15.55 0.74 -12.27
N TYR A 339 14.76 -0.07 -11.54
CA TYR A 339 13.37 -0.39 -11.91
C TYR A 339 12.38 0.64 -11.42
N LEU A 340 12.76 1.46 -10.45
CA LEU A 340 11.93 2.53 -9.94
C LEU A 340 12.04 3.78 -10.81
N ALA A 341 10.96 4.55 -10.86
CA ALA A 341 11.01 5.88 -11.46
C ALA A 341 12.06 6.73 -10.74
N GLN A 342 12.94 7.35 -11.50
CA GLN A 342 14.03 8.15 -10.95
C GLN A 342 13.48 9.45 -10.35
N ALA A 343 14.21 9.98 -9.36
CA ALA A 343 13.89 11.29 -8.78
C ALA A 343 13.77 12.36 -9.89
N THR A 344 12.65 13.05 -9.91
CA THR A 344 12.35 14.03 -10.97
C THR A 344 12.06 15.40 -10.39
N ASN A 345 12.47 16.47 -11.08
CA ASN A 345 12.08 17.83 -10.75
C ASN A 345 10.70 18.22 -11.30
N GLN A 346 9.98 17.27 -11.89
CA GLN A 346 8.65 17.52 -12.45
C GLN A 346 7.56 17.28 -11.40
N ASN A 347 6.54 18.12 -11.42
CA ASN A 347 5.31 17.83 -10.66
C ASN A 347 4.69 16.56 -11.24
N PRO A 348 4.63 15.44 -10.49
CA PRO A 348 3.84 14.30 -10.92
C PRO A 348 2.36 14.69 -10.93
N PRO A 349 1.52 13.95 -11.62
CA PRO A 349 0.08 14.07 -11.43
C PRO A 349 -0.23 13.92 -9.93
N PRO A 350 -1.31 14.55 -9.44
CA PRO A 350 -1.71 14.41 -8.04
C PRO A 350 -1.77 12.91 -7.68
N PRO A 351 -1.40 12.53 -6.45
CA PRO A 351 -1.49 11.14 -6.01
C PRO A 351 -2.91 10.63 -6.28
N PRO A 352 -3.05 9.38 -6.73
CA PRO A 352 -4.37 8.80 -6.86
C PRO A 352 -5.09 8.91 -5.51
N PRO A 353 -6.40 9.19 -5.51
CA PRO A 353 -7.15 9.25 -4.27
C PRO A 353 -6.96 7.94 -3.48
N PRO A 354 -6.98 7.99 -2.13
CA PRO A 354 -6.88 6.79 -1.31
C PRO A 354 -7.88 5.75 -1.80
N PRO A 355 -7.52 4.45 -1.78
CA PRO A 355 -8.49 3.40 -2.11
C PRO A 355 -9.74 3.56 -1.26
N ALA A 356 -10.90 3.53 -1.88
CA ALA A 356 -12.16 3.57 -1.14
C ALA A 356 -12.16 2.41 -0.11
N PRO A 357 -12.56 2.63 1.15
CA PRO A 357 -12.70 1.55 2.12
C PRO A 357 -13.55 0.40 1.57
N VAL A 358 -13.30 -0.83 2.02
CA VAL A 358 -14.17 -1.97 1.71
C VAL A 358 -15.62 -1.63 2.11
N GLY A 359 -16.57 -1.90 1.24
CA GLY A 359 -17.98 -1.57 1.44
C GLY A 359 -18.37 -0.16 1.00
N THR A 360 -17.42 0.69 0.54
CA THR A 360 -17.76 2.01 0.01
C THR A 360 -18.42 1.88 -1.36
N ASP A 361 -19.62 2.43 -1.48
CA ASP A 361 -20.28 2.64 -2.77
C ASP A 361 -19.73 3.90 -3.44
N VAL A 362 -19.25 3.77 -4.67
CA VAL A 362 -18.70 4.88 -5.45
C VAL A 362 -19.73 5.52 -6.40
N VAL A 363 -20.95 4.99 -6.43
CA VAL A 363 -22.07 5.60 -7.18
C VAL A 363 -22.67 6.73 -6.35
N THR A 364 -22.91 7.84 -6.98
CA THR A 364 -23.65 8.96 -6.38
C THR A 364 -25.09 8.93 -6.89
N ASN A 365 -26.06 9.05 -5.97
CA ASN A 365 -27.48 9.11 -6.31
C ASN A 365 -27.94 7.88 -7.12
N GLY A 366 -27.58 6.67 -6.67
CA GLY A 366 -27.94 5.41 -7.32
C GLY A 366 -29.45 5.10 -7.30
N GLY A 367 -30.17 5.66 -6.34
CA GLY A 367 -31.64 5.61 -6.22
C GLY A 367 -32.36 6.80 -6.87
N PHE A 368 -31.66 7.72 -7.55
CA PHE A 368 -32.24 8.87 -8.28
C PHE A 368 -33.02 9.87 -7.42
N GLU A 369 -32.93 9.82 -6.12
CA GLU A 369 -33.75 10.64 -5.20
C GLU A 369 -33.40 12.13 -5.29
N SER A 370 -32.15 12.50 -5.52
CA SER A 370 -31.66 13.88 -5.58
C SER A 370 -31.70 14.49 -6.98
N GLY A 371 -32.55 14.01 -7.89
CA GLY A 371 -32.60 14.48 -9.29
C GLY A 371 -31.96 13.48 -10.24
N GLN A 372 -31.73 13.88 -11.51
CA GLN A 372 -31.06 13.02 -12.48
C GLN A 372 -29.53 13.07 -12.35
N ALA A 373 -28.94 14.23 -12.04
CA ALA A 373 -27.49 14.36 -11.93
C ALA A 373 -26.93 13.47 -10.81
N PRO A 374 -25.75 12.84 -10.99
CA PRO A 374 -24.81 12.97 -12.12
C PRO A 374 -25.03 11.98 -13.27
N TRP A 375 -26.19 11.34 -13.35
CA TRP A 375 -26.53 10.39 -14.43
C TRP A 375 -26.75 11.11 -15.77
N THR A 376 -26.17 10.56 -16.83
CA THR A 376 -26.23 11.08 -18.20
C THR A 376 -26.84 10.05 -19.14
N CYS A 377 -27.42 10.55 -20.24
CA CYS A 377 -28.07 9.73 -21.24
C CYS A 377 -27.22 9.56 -22.50
N GLN A 378 -27.21 8.35 -23.04
CA GLN A 378 -26.94 8.11 -24.44
C GLN A 378 -28.26 7.63 -25.08
N GLY A 379 -28.83 8.43 -25.98
CA GLY A 379 -30.17 8.22 -26.46
C GLY A 379 -31.24 8.79 -25.50
N ASN A 380 -32.39 8.16 -25.41
CA ASN A 380 -33.50 8.64 -24.60
C ASN A 380 -33.55 7.98 -23.23
N CYS A 381 -33.27 8.73 -22.20
CA CYS A 381 -33.32 8.31 -20.79
C CYS A 381 -33.66 9.48 -19.87
N GLY A 382 -33.96 9.21 -18.63
CA GLY A 382 -34.27 10.25 -17.66
C GLY A 382 -34.54 9.71 -16.26
N ARG A 383 -35.11 10.57 -15.44
CA ARG A 383 -35.57 10.27 -14.08
C ARG A 383 -37.08 10.32 -14.04
N ASP A 384 -37.71 9.43 -13.30
CA ASP A 384 -39.13 9.41 -12.99
C ASP A 384 -39.35 9.46 -11.47
N ALA A 385 -40.34 10.26 -11.06
CA ALA A 385 -40.74 10.42 -9.66
C ALA A 385 -42.25 10.12 -9.45
N ASN A 386 -42.82 9.29 -10.30
CA ASN A 386 -44.26 9.02 -10.34
C ASN A 386 -44.70 7.78 -9.55
N GLY A 387 -43.94 7.39 -8.51
CA GLY A 387 -44.27 6.27 -7.63
C GLY A 387 -44.03 4.87 -8.20
N ASN A 388 -43.23 4.77 -9.25
CA ASN A 388 -42.84 3.50 -9.89
C ASN A 388 -41.43 3.03 -9.47
N SER A 389 -40.81 3.64 -8.43
CA SER A 389 -39.50 3.29 -7.90
C SER A 389 -39.52 1.94 -7.18
N ARG A 390 -38.37 1.30 -7.07
CA ARG A 390 -38.16 0.13 -6.22
C ARG A 390 -38.08 0.55 -4.74
N SER A 391 -37.31 1.62 -4.47
CA SER A 391 -37.20 2.24 -3.15
C SER A 391 -37.35 3.76 -3.30
N GLY A 392 -37.57 4.47 -2.20
CA GLY A 392 -37.73 5.93 -2.24
C GLY A 392 -38.88 6.42 -3.11
N ALA A 393 -38.67 7.57 -3.75
CA ALA A 393 -39.72 8.25 -4.54
C ALA A 393 -39.41 8.31 -6.06
N ALA A 394 -38.19 7.90 -6.47
CA ALA A 394 -37.73 8.08 -7.85
C ALA A 394 -36.94 6.88 -8.39
N ASN A 395 -36.83 6.81 -9.70
CA ASN A 395 -36.01 5.84 -10.42
C ASN A 395 -35.45 6.46 -11.70
N GLY A 396 -34.39 5.87 -12.24
CA GLY A 396 -33.94 6.14 -13.60
C GLY A 396 -34.71 5.34 -14.62
N TRP A 397 -34.76 5.81 -15.85
CA TRP A 397 -35.39 5.07 -16.96
C TRP A 397 -34.65 5.26 -18.27
N VAL A 398 -34.75 4.26 -19.13
CA VAL A 398 -34.33 4.27 -20.54
C VAL A 398 -35.52 3.81 -21.38
N ARG A 399 -35.88 4.52 -22.47
CA ARG A 399 -37.01 4.15 -23.35
C ARG A 399 -36.78 4.65 -24.77
N ASN A 400 -36.95 3.79 -25.77
CA ASN A 400 -36.94 4.20 -27.17
C ASN A 400 -37.65 3.18 -28.02
N ASN A 401 -37.83 3.52 -29.32
CA ASN A 401 -38.41 2.66 -30.34
C ASN A 401 -37.33 1.91 -31.14
N THR A 402 -36.09 2.35 -31.14
CA THR A 402 -35.00 1.76 -31.92
C THR A 402 -33.62 2.03 -31.33
N GLY A 403 -32.71 1.16 -31.59
CA GLY A 403 -31.28 1.32 -31.34
C GLY A 403 -30.84 1.23 -29.89
N TRP A 404 -29.56 1.48 -29.65
CA TRP A 404 -28.98 1.47 -28.34
C TRP A 404 -29.30 2.74 -27.55
N ASN A 405 -29.76 2.55 -26.33
CA ASN A 405 -30.01 3.65 -25.39
C ASN A 405 -29.55 3.23 -23.98
N ASN A 406 -28.93 4.12 -23.23
CA ASN A 406 -28.56 3.85 -21.85
C ASN A 406 -28.58 5.10 -20.96
N ILE A 407 -28.67 4.85 -19.65
CA ILE A 407 -28.38 5.80 -18.59
C ILE A 407 -27.07 5.37 -17.92
N GLN A 408 -26.16 6.31 -17.68
CA GLN A 408 -24.81 6.00 -17.20
C GLN A 408 -24.28 7.07 -16.25
N GLN A 409 -23.32 6.64 -15.41
CA GLN A 409 -22.56 7.54 -14.53
C GLN A 409 -21.09 7.17 -14.57
N THR A 410 -20.21 8.19 -14.65
CA THR A 410 -18.76 7.99 -14.41
C THR A 410 -18.50 7.95 -12.93
N VAL A 411 -17.84 6.90 -12.46
CA VAL A 411 -17.44 6.67 -11.06
C VAL A 411 -15.94 6.62 -10.94
N THR A 412 -15.41 7.16 -9.85
CA THR A 412 -14.00 7.05 -9.52
C THR A 412 -13.75 5.75 -8.78
N VAL A 413 -12.84 4.95 -9.30
CA VAL A 413 -12.48 3.63 -8.76
C VAL A 413 -11.00 3.57 -8.44
N THR A 414 -10.62 2.63 -7.57
CA THR A 414 -9.21 2.27 -7.36
C THR A 414 -8.78 1.27 -8.41
N ALA A 415 -7.64 1.50 -9.05
CA ALA A 415 -7.09 0.55 -10.02
C ALA A 415 -6.84 -0.83 -9.39
N ASN A 416 -7.01 -1.87 -10.20
CA ASN A 416 -6.79 -3.28 -9.85
C ASN A 416 -7.58 -3.78 -8.63
N ARG A 417 -8.74 -3.17 -8.36
CA ARG A 417 -9.61 -3.53 -7.25
C ARG A 417 -10.87 -4.23 -7.74
N ASN A 418 -11.34 -5.17 -6.92
CA ASN A 418 -12.63 -5.83 -7.18
C ASN A 418 -13.78 -4.96 -6.64
N TYR A 419 -14.83 -4.88 -7.45
CA TYR A 419 -16.06 -4.17 -7.14
C TYR A 419 -17.25 -5.07 -7.37
N ARG A 420 -18.24 -4.95 -6.49
CA ARG A 420 -19.57 -5.51 -6.69
C ARG A 420 -20.46 -4.46 -7.34
N VAL A 421 -20.98 -4.78 -8.51
CA VAL A 421 -21.92 -3.94 -9.25
C VAL A 421 -23.31 -4.51 -9.03
N THR A 422 -24.23 -3.72 -8.51
CA THR A 422 -25.62 -4.11 -8.24
C THR A 422 -26.57 -3.07 -8.81
N GLY A 423 -27.68 -3.49 -9.36
CA GLY A 423 -28.76 -2.62 -9.79
C GLY A 423 -30.09 -3.39 -9.80
N TRP A 424 -31.18 -2.69 -9.57
CA TRP A 424 -32.53 -3.25 -9.67
C TRP A 424 -33.18 -2.74 -10.94
N ILE A 425 -33.70 -3.67 -11.76
CA ILE A 425 -34.16 -3.38 -13.10
C ILE A 425 -35.58 -3.97 -13.28
N ARG A 426 -36.44 -3.19 -13.87
CA ARG A 426 -37.78 -3.58 -14.34
C ARG A 426 -37.95 -3.18 -15.81
N THR A 427 -38.62 -3.97 -16.64
CA THR A 427 -38.67 -3.71 -18.09
C THR A 427 -40.07 -3.83 -18.67
N SER A 428 -40.23 -3.28 -19.87
CA SER A 428 -41.40 -3.56 -20.73
C SER A 428 -41.44 -5.05 -21.12
N ALA A 429 -42.64 -5.53 -21.44
CA ALA A 429 -42.89 -6.93 -21.80
C ALA A 429 -42.13 -7.39 -23.06
N ASN A 430 -41.83 -6.46 -23.97
CA ASN A 430 -41.13 -6.70 -25.22
C ASN A 430 -39.62 -6.53 -25.13
N ASN A 431 -39.06 -6.22 -23.95
CA ASN A 431 -37.60 -6.14 -23.80
C ASN A 431 -36.94 -7.54 -23.88
N THR A 432 -36.05 -7.71 -24.83
CA THR A 432 -35.29 -8.95 -25.04
C THR A 432 -33.79 -8.73 -25.01
N ASP A 433 -33.32 -7.47 -25.04
CA ASP A 433 -31.91 -7.15 -25.27
C ASP A 433 -31.46 -5.94 -24.44
N GLY A 434 -31.42 -6.14 -23.12
CA GLY A 434 -30.95 -5.18 -22.15
C GLY A 434 -29.58 -5.56 -21.55
N TYR A 435 -28.83 -4.58 -21.09
CA TYR A 435 -27.48 -4.77 -20.54
C TYR A 435 -27.22 -3.86 -19.36
N PHE A 436 -26.69 -4.44 -18.29
CA PHE A 436 -26.24 -3.73 -17.09
C PHE A 436 -24.76 -4.03 -16.88
N GLY A 437 -23.91 -2.99 -16.86
CA GLY A 437 -22.48 -3.21 -16.92
C GLY A 437 -21.61 -2.11 -16.35
N LEU A 438 -20.31 -2.40 -16.35
CA LEU A 438 -19.22 -1.50 -16.03
C LEU A 438 -18.22 -1.51 -17.18
N ARG A 439 -17.89 -0.33 -17.71
CA ARG A 439 -16.98 -0.17 -18.85
C ARG A 439 -16.01 0.98 -18.67
N THR A 440 -14.95 1.02 -19.46
CA THR A 440 -14.06 2.18 -19.54
C THR A 440 -14.73 3.36 -20.26
N ALA A 441 -14.18 4.57 -20.12
CA ALA A 441 -14.64 5.74 -20.89
C ALA A 441 -14.51 5.53 -22.42
N GLY A 442 -13.57 4.69 -22.86
CA GLY A 442 -13.40 4.29 -24.26
C GLY A 442 -14.36 3.20 -24.73
N GLY A 443 -15.30 2.74 -23.88
CA GLY A 443 -16.31 1.74 -24.23
C GLY A 443 -15.91 0.28 -24.05
N GLN A 444 -14.68 -0.03 -23.60
CA GLN A 444 -14.26 -1.40 -23.31
C GLN A 444 -15.03 -1.94 -22.10
N ILE A 445 -15.80 -3.00 -22.28
CA ILE A 445 -16.58 -3.66 -21.23
C ILE A 445 -15.64 -4.44 -20.32
N LEU A 446 -15.71 -4.19 -19.00
CA LEU A 446 -14.98 -4.94 -17.97
C LEU A 446 -15.85 -6.04 -17.36
N GLY A 447 -17.15 -5.78 -17.21
CA GLY A 447 -18.14 -6.73 -16.75
C GLY A 447 -19.53 -6.29 -17.14
N GLU A 448 -20.39 -7.25 -17.51
CA GLU A 448 -21.74 -6.99 -18.00
C GLU A 448 -22.65 -8.18 -17.72
N ARG A 449 -23.94 -7.91 -17.53
CA ARG A 449 -25.01 -8.89 -17.50
C ARG A 449 -26.09 -8.51 -18.49
N LYS A 450 -26.42 -9.43 -19.39
CA LYS A 450 -27.56 -9.31 -20.26
C LYS A 450 -28.85 -9.57 -19.45
N TYR A 451 -29.88 -8.78 -19.71
CA TYR A 451 -31.22 -9.00 -19.16
C TYR A 451 -32.30 -8.91 -20.24
N GLY A 452 -33.36 -9.66 -20.04
CA GLY A 452 -34.55 -9.65 -20.86
C GLY A 452 -35.74 -8.98 -20.15
N ARG A 453 -36.93 -9.59 -20.29
CA ARG A 453 -38.15 -9.15 -19.61
C ARG A 453 -38.05 -9.37 -18.10
N PHE A 454 -38.35 -8.33 -17.35
CA PHE A 454 -38.54 -8.35 -15.91
C PHE A 454 -39.86 -7.67 -15.56
N ASP A 455 -40.88 -8.43 -15.14
CA ASP A 455 -42.20 -7.90 -14.80
C ASP A 455 -42.21 -7.02 -13.54
N GLY A 456 -41.23 -7.22 -12.65
CA GLY A 456 -40.98 -6.43 -11.45
C GLY A 456 -39.48 -6.11 -11.31
N TYR A 457 -39.15 -5.25 -10.37
CA TYR A 457 -37.74 -4.96 -10.08
C TYR A 457 -36.98 -6.23 -9.68
N THR A 458 -36.05 -6.60 -10.50
CA THR A 458 -35.18 -7.78 -10.34
C THR A 458 -33.76 -7.33 -10.14
N MET A 459 -33.07 -7.90 -9.15
CA MET A 459 -31.67 -7.57 -8.88
C MET A 459 -30.76 -8.21 -9.95
N VAL A 460 -29.91 -7.38 -10.52
CA VAL A 460 -28.81 -7.81 -11.39
C VAL A 460 -27.50 -7.46 -10.69
N GLN A 461 -26.64 -8.45 -10.49
CA GLN A 461 -25.40 -8.29 -9.74
C GLN A 461 -24.25 -9.07 -10.36
N PHE A 462 -23.05 -8.52 -10.29
CA PHE A 462 -21.80 -9.21 -10.65
C PHE A 462 -20.60 -8.56 -9.99
N ASP A 463 -19.51 -9.32 -9.87
CA ASP A 463 -18.23 -8.83 -9.38
C ASP A 463 -17.29 -8.62 -10.57
N VAL A 464 -16.50 -7.54 -10.54
CA VAL A 464 -15.61 -7.14 -11.60
C VAL A 464 -14.34 -6.49 -11.06
N ASN A 465 -13.20 -6.74 -11.69
CA ASN A 465 -11.96 -6.05 -11.38
C ASN A 465 -11.84 -4.78 -12.23
N SER A 466 -11.47 -3.66 -11.61
CA SER A 466 -11.32 -2.36 -12.30
C SER A 466 -10.14 -2.32 -13.31
N GLY A 467 -9.25 -3.32 -13.29
CA GLY A 467 -8.02 -3.29 -14.07
C GLY A 467 -7.18 -2.04 -13.73
N ASN A 468 -6.44 -1.51 -14.66
CA ASN A 468 -5.61 -0.32 -14.47
C ASN A 468 -6.42 1.01 -14.48
N ASN A 469 -7.76 0.93 -14.45
CA ASN A 469 -8.60 2.11 -14.58
C ASN A 469 -8.82 2.79 -13.21
N THR A 470 -8.81 4.13 -13.21
CA THR A 470 -9.20 4.97 -12.07
C THR A 470 -10.56 5.62 -12.24
N GLN A 471 -11.13 5.54 -13.45
CA GLN A 471 -12.48 5.97 -13.77
C GLN A 471 -13.16 4.92 -14.65
N LEU A 472 -14.39 4.60 -14.34
CA LEU A 472 -15.24 3.67 -15.08
C LEU A 472 -16.64 4.25 -15.25
N GLN A 473 -17.39 3.73 -16.21
CA GLN A 473 -18.80 4.07 -16.40
C GLN A 473 -19.65 2.88 -16.00
N VAL A 474 -20.49 3.05 -14.98
CA VAL A 474 -21.61 2.14 -14.71
C VAL A 474 -22.78 2.56 -15.61
N TYR A 475 -23.44 1.59 -16.23
CA TYR A 475 -24.55 1.86 -17.15
C TYR A 475 -25.63 0.78 -17.08
N ALA A 476 -26.84 1.22 -17.37
CA ALA A 476 -27.96 0.34 -17.69
C ALA A 476 -28.55 0.77 -19.03
N GLY A 477 -28.69 -0.15 -19.97
CA GLY A 477 -29.12 0.18 -21.30
C GLY A 477 -29.88 -0.96 -22.00
N LEU A 478 -30.46 -0.67 -23.15
CA LEU A 478 -31.16 -1.64 -23.98
C LEU A 478 -31.04 -1.30 -25.48
N TRP A 479 -31.13 -2.33 -26.30
CA TRP A 479 -31.38 -2.23 -27.72
C TRP A 479 -32.88 -2.23 -27.95
N ALA A 480 -33.44 -1.06 -28.24
CA ALA A 480 -34.90 -0.91 -28.46
C ALA A 480 -35.30 -1.49 -29.81
N ASN A 481 -36.43 -2.22 -29.79
CA ASN A 481 -37.13 -2.71 -30.97
C ASN A 481 -38.65 -2.54 -30.72
N GLY A 482 -39.24 -1.47 -31.28
CA GLY A 482 -40.52 -0.94 -30.86
C GLY A 482 -40.44 -0.22 -29.52
N ASP A 483 -41.54 0.22 -28.97
CA ASP A 483 -41.58 0.95 -27.69
C ASP A 483 -41.09 0.07 -26.52
N THR A 484 -39.78 0.06 -26.32
CA THR A 484 -39.09 -0.73 -25.30
C THR A 484 -38.51 0.18 -24.22
N TRP A 485 -38.69 -0.21 -22.95
CA TRP A 485 -38.18 0.56 -21.82
C TRP A 485 -37.60 -0.33 -20.72
N ALA A 486 -36.70 0.25 -19.93
CA ALA A 486 -36.22 -0.26 -18.65
C ALA A 486 -36.24 0.85 -17.60
N GLN A 487 -36.68 0.52 -16.41
CA GLN A 487 -36.53 1.33 -15.21
C GLN A 487 -35.44 0.73 -14.34
N VAL A 488 -34.62 1.59 -13.77
CA VAL A 488 -33.43 1.19 -12.98
C VAL A 488 -33.43 1.94 -11.67
N ASP A 489 -33.02 1.26 -10.60
CA ASP A 489 -33.02 1.83 -9.25
C ASP A 489 -31.96 1.18 -8.39
N ASP A 490 -31.61 1.85 -7.28
CA ASP A 490 -30.64 1.37 -6.28
C ASP A 490 -29.35 0.80 -6.92
N ILE A 491 -28.80 1.55 -7.87
CA ILE A 491 -27.53 1.18 -8.50
C ILE A 491 -26.39 1.47 -7.55
N SER A 492 -25.51 0.50 -7.36
CA SER A 492 -24.31 0.62 -6.54
C SER A 492 -23.10 -0.03 -7.22
N VAL A 493 -21.91 0.51 -6.97
CA VAL A 493 -20.61 -0.05 -7.32
C VAL A 493 -19.76 -0.03 -6.05
N THR A 494 -19.76 -1.14 -5.35
CA THR A 494 -19.22 -1.24 -3.98
C THR A 494 -17.85 -1.92 -4.00
N ALA A 495 -16.87 -1.30 -3.38
CA ALA A 495 -15.53 -1.84 -3.24
C ALA A 495 -15.52 -3.12 -2.37
N LEU A 496 -14.92 -4.21 -2.88
CA LEU A 496 -14.78 -5.51 -2.20
C LEU A 496 -13.43 -5.65 -1.49
#